data_bb3afac9fb00c21b1d3223b918a2ca32
#
_entry.id   bb3afac9fb00c21b1d3223b918a2ca32
#
_cell.length_a   1.000
_cell.length_b   1.000
_cell.length_c   1.000
_cell.angle_alpha   90.00
_cell.angle_beta   90.00
_cell.angle_gamma   90.00
#
_symmetry.space_group_name_H-M   'P 1'
#
loop_
_entity.id
_entity.type
_entity.pdbx_description
1 polymer ?
#
loop_
_entity_poly.entity_id
_entity_poly.type
_entity_poly.pdbx_seq_one_letter_code
_entity_poly.pdbx_strand_id
1 'polypeptide(L)'
;MNLLEKEDLIKVQAEELEHKSAEEVIEYAIRTFPNITFACSFGAEDVVLVDMIQKISPSTDIFYLDTDFHFKETYETRDRLAERYGLEFVRVSPLITPEEQAAQHGEALWSVNPNQCCNIRKVEPLTRILSQYEAWITGIRRDQAPTRANAKKIEYDTKFGLVKF
;
A
#
# COMPACT_ATOMS: atom_id res chain seq x y z
N MET A 1 -9.54 -23.71 3.36
CA MET A 1 -9.20 -22.99 4.60
C MET A 1 -10.22 -21.89 4.82
N ASN A 2 -10.92 -21.93 5.93
CA ASN A 2 -11.87 -20.88 6.27
C ASN A 2 -11.15 -19.63 6.83
N LEU A 3 -11.88 -18.54 7.05
CA LEU A 3 -11.31 -17.27 7.49
C LEU A 3 -10.63 -17.40 8.87
N LEU A 4 -11.25 -18.10 9.80
CA LEU A 4 -10.72 -18.29 11.17
C LEU A 4 -9.39 -19.06 11.15
N GLU A 5 -9.31 -20.12 10.33
CA GLU A 5 -8.06 -20.89 10.16
C GLU A 5 -6.95 -20.04 9.57
N LYS A 6 -7.28 -19.15 8.63
CA LYS A 6 -6.31 -18.20 8.07
C LYS A 6 -5.82 -17.20 9.12
N GLU A 7 -6.72 -16.64 9.91
CA GLU A 7 -6.37 -15.69 10.96
C GLU A 7 -5.49 -16.33 12.05
N ASP A 8 -5.77 -17.56 12.45
CA ASP A 8 -4.98 -18.27 13.45
C ASP A 8 -3.58 -18.60 12.94
N LEU A 9 -3.45 -19.02 11.67
CA LEU A 9 -2.16 -19.24 11.04
C LEU A 9 -1.36 -17.96 10.97
N ILE A 10 -1.98 -16.84 10.61
CA ILE A 10 -1.33 -15.53 10.53
C ILE A 10 -0.85 -15.05 11.91
N LYS A 11 -1.57 -15.33 12.99
CA LYS A 11 -1.13 -15.02 14.36
C LYS A 11 0.18 -15.74 14.71
N VAL A 12 0.26 -17.03 14.40
CA VAL A 12 1.50 -17.80 14.61
C VAL A 12 2.66 -17.22 13.79
N GLN A 13 2.40 -16.93 12.53
CA GLN A 13 3.43 -16.32 11.66
C GLN A 13 3.84 -14.91 12.13
N ALA A 14 2.92 -14.13 12.71
CA ALA A 14 3.23 -12.82 13.26
C ALA A 14 4.22 -12.91 14.43
N GLU A 15 4.10 -13.92 15.28
CA GLU A 15 5.06 -14.17 16.37
C GLU A 15 6.45 -14.56 15.82
N GLU A 16 6.50 -15.43 14.82
CA GLU A 16 7.75 -15.84 14.18
C GLU A 16 8.47 -14.70 13.47
N LEU A 17 7.71 -13.84 12.77
CA LEU A 17 8.26 -12.71 12.01
C LEU A 17 8.63 -11.50 12.88
N GLU A 18 8.15 -11.43 14.12
CA GLU A 18 8.38 -10.25 14.98
C GLU A 18 9.85 -9.91 15.16
N HIS A 19 10.71 -10.91 15.23
CA HIS A 19 12.16 -10.75 15.43
C HIS A 19 12.96 -10.73 14.12
N LYS A 20 12.30 -10.77 12.96
CA LYS A 20 12.94 -10.74 11.66
C LYS A 20 13.17 -9.30 11.18
N SER A 21 14.21 -9.10 10.36
CA SER A 21 14.47 -7.82 9.71
C SER A 21 13.41 -7.50 8.65
N ALA A 22 13.37 -6.25 8.20
CA ALA A 22 12.48 -5.83 7.12
C ALA A 22 12.74 -6.64 5.83
N GLU A 23 14.00 -6.86 5.48
CA GLU A 23 14.40 -7.66 4.32
C GLU A 23 13.93 -9.10 4.43
N GLU A 24 14.09 -9.73 5.60
CA GLU A 24 13.63 -11.10 5.86
C GLU A 24 12.11 -11.21 5.76
N VAL A 25 11.37 -10.22 6.26
CA VAL A 25 9.90 -10.17 6.17
C VAL A 25 9.45 -10.01 4.71
N ILE A 26 10.09 -9.13 3.94
CA ILE A 26 9.78 -8.92 2.52
C ILE A 26 10.08 -10.19 1.72
N GLU A 27 11.23 -10.83 1.96
CA GLU A 27 11.58 -12.08 1.29
C GLU A 27 10.57 -13.19 1.59
N TYR A 28 10.17 -13.33 2.86
CA TYR A 28 9.13 -14.25 3.27
C TYR A 28 7.80 -13.96 2.55
N ALA A 29 7.38 -12.70 2.52
CA ALA A 29 6.14 -12.28 1.88
C ALA A 29 6.11 -12.62 0.39
N ILE A 30 7.16 -12.29 -0.34
CA ILE A 30 7.26 -12.53 -1.79
C ILE A 30 7.31 -14.03 -2.11
N ARG A 31 8.02 -14.82 -1.31
CA ARG A 31 8.09 -16.28 -1.51
C ARG A 31 6.77 -16.98 -1.21
N THR A 32 6.07 -16.51 -0.17
CA THR A 32 4.82 -17.13 0.29
C THR A 32 3.63 -16.74 -0.57
N PHE A 33 3.62 -15.52 -1.08
CA PHE A 33 2.55 -14.97 -1.89
C PHE A 33 3.08 -14.49 -3.25
N PRO A 34 3.10 -15.36 -4.27
CA PRO A 34 3.59 -14.98 -5.59
C PRO A 34 2.82 -13.82 -6.23
N ASN A 35 1.53 -13.68 -5.90
CA ASN A 35 0.68 -12.59 -6.36
C ASN A 35 0.57 -11.48 -5.29
N ILE A 36 1.70 -10.84 -5.01
CA ILE A 36 1.85 -9.76 -4.02
C ILE A 36 2.16 -8.44 -4.70
N THR A 37 1.77 -7.34 -4.06
CA THR A 37 2.10 -5.97 -4.51
C THR A 37 2.56 -5.10 -3.35
N PHE A 38 3.23 -4.01 -3.64
CA PHE A 38 3.60 -2.97 -2.69
C PHE A 38 2.85 -1.67 -2.99
N ALA A 39 2.17 -1.13 -1.98
CA ALA A 39 1.52 0.17 -2.04
C ALA A 39 2.51 1.27 -1.63
N CYS A 40 3.04 2.01 -2.61
CA CYS A 40 4.06 3.03 -2.40
C CYS A 40 3.44 4.43 -2.30
N SER A 41 3.76 5.15 -1.23
CA SER A 41 3.35 6.56 -1.04
C SER A 41 4.44 7.57 -1.38
N PHE A 42 5.65 7.10 -1.73
CA PHE A 42 6.85 7.91 -1.94
C PHE A 42 7.35 8.67 -0.70
N GLY A 43 6.86 8.31 0.48
CA GLY A 43 7.45 8.74 1.75
C GLY A 43 8.81 8.08 1.98
N ALA A 44 9.55 8.56 2.98
CA ALA A 44 10.92 8.09 3.25
C ALA A 44 11.00 6.58 3.47
N GLU A 45 10.05 6.01 4.22
CA GLU A 45 9.98 4.58 4.48
C GLU A 45 9.77 3.79 3.20
N ASP A 46 8.87 4.26 2.36
CA ASP A 46 8.50 3.58 1.12
C ASP A 46 9.63 3.62 0.09
N VAL A 47 10.42 4.68 0.07
CA VAL A 47 11.64 4.76 -0.75
C VAL A 47 12.63 3.66 -0.37
N VAL A 48 12.84 3.42 0.93
CA VAL A 48 13.70 2.33 1.43
C VAL A 48 13.11 0.97 1.03
N LEU A 49 11.81 0.79 1.15
CA LEU A 49 11.14 -0.46 0.77
C LEU A 49 11.23 -0.74 -0.74
N VAL A 50 11.18 0.28 -1.58
CA VAL A 50 11.43 0.12 -3.03
C VAL A 50 12.82 -0.48 -3.27
N ASP A 51 13.86 0.05 -2.62
CA ASP A 51 15.22 -0.47 -2.73
C ASP A 51 15.31 -1.95 -2.31
N MET A 52 14.74 -2.29 -1.16
CA MET A 52 14.71 -3.67 -0.65
C MET A 52 13.99 -4.62 -1.61
N ILE A 53 12.80 -4.24 -2.08
CA ILE A 53 12.00 -5.06 -2.99
C ILE A 53 12.74 -5.26 -4.32
N GLN A 54 13.33 -4.21 -4.88
CA GLN A 54 14.07 -4.31 -6.13
C GLN A 54 15.30 -5.23 -6.03
N LYS A 55 15.95 -5.27 -4.88
CA LYS A 55 17.07 -6.20 -4.62
C LYS A 55 16.63 -7.66 -4.47
N ILE A 56 15.44 -7.89 -3.90
CA ILE A 56 14.92 -9.23 -3.64
C ILE A 56 14.18 -9.79 -4.85
N SER A 57 13.28 -9.01 -5.44
CA SER A 57 12.44 -9.42 -6.58
C SER A 57 12.07 -8.23 -7.46
N PRO A 58 12.87 -7.92 -8.48
CA PRO A 58 12.61 -6.78 -9.39
C PRO A 58 11.29 -6.87 -10.16
N SER A 59 10.69 -8.06 -10.24
CA SER A 59 9.42 -8.29 -10.93
C SER A 59 8.18 -8.05 -10.07
N THR A 60 8.35 -7.73 -8.78
CA THR A 60 7.22 -7.45 -7.90
C THR A 60 6.54 -6.13 -8.31
N ASP A 61 5.23 -6.18 -8.49
CA ASP A 61 4.43 -5.00 -8.83
C ASP A 61 4.44 -3.98 -7.69
N ILE A 62 4.73 -2.74 -8.02
CA ILE A 62 4.65 -1.60 -7.11
C ILE A 62 3.66 -0.59 -7.68
N PHE A 63 2.59 -0.31 -6.95
CA PHE A 63 1.61 0.67 -7.37
C PHE A 63 1.62 1.91 -6.47
N TYR A 64 1.07 2.99 -6.96
CA TYR A 64 0.77 4.18 -6.18
C TYR A 64 -0.64 4.70 -6.51
N LEU A 65 -1.26 5.29 -5.51
CA LEU A 65 -2.54 5.97 -5.71
C LEU A 65 -2.27 7.40 -6.16
N ASP A 66 -2.69 7.74 -7.36
CA ASP A 66 -2.64 9.11 -7.83
C ASP A 66 -3.96 9.80 -7.51
N THR A 67 -3.95 10.54 -6.42
CA THR A 67 -5.13 11.27 -5.94
C THR A 67 -5.42 12.54 -6.75
N ASP A 68 -4.53 12.91 -7.67
CA ASP A 68 -4.50 14.21 -8.38
C ASP A 68 -4.30 15.44 -7.47
N PHE A 69 -4.03 15.22 -6.18
CA PHE A 69 -3.76 16.26 -5.18
C PHE A 69 -2.36 16.16 -4.60
N HIS A 70 -1.47 15.38 -5.19
CA HIS A 70 -0.07 15.28 -4.74
C HIS A 70 0.73 16.55 -5.05
N PHE A 71 1.70 16.82 -4.19
CA PHE A 71 2.71 17.83 -4.47
C PHE A 71 3.60 17.42 -5.65
N LYS A 72 4.15 18.41 -6.33
CA LYS A 72 5.07 18.19 -7.45
C LYS A 72 6.26 17.29 -7.07
N GLU A 73 6.78 17.48 -5.86
CA GLU A 73 7.91 16.72 -5.32
C GLU A 73 7.61 15.21 -5.19
N THR A 74 6.36 14.85 -4.98
CA THR A 74 5.92 13.44 -4.95
C THR A 74 6.12 12.79 -6.32
N TYR A 75 5.71 13.45 -7.39
CA TYR A 75 5.90 12.97 -8.75
C TYR A 75 7.38 12.97 -9.17
N GLU A 76 8.16 13.94 -8.73
CA GLU A 76 9.61 13.99 -8.96
C GLU A 76 10.31 12.81 -8.27
N THR A 77 9.92 12.47 -7.04
CA THR A 77 10.45 11.30 -6.33
C THR A 77 10.10 10.00 -7.06
N ARG A 78 8.86 9.85 -7.53
CA ARG A 78 8.44 8.72 -8.36
C ARG A 78 9.34 8.57 -9.59
N ASP A 79 9.54 9.64 -10.33
CA ASP A 79 10.29 9.61 -11.59
C ASP A 79 11.76 9.28 -11.35
N ARG A 80 12.37 9.81 -10.28
CA ARG A 80 13.75 9.50 -9.89
C ARG A 80 13.92 8.03 -9.49
N LEU A 81 12.96 7.45 -8.76
CA LEU A 81 12.99 6.05 -8.39
C LEU A 81 12.81 5.14 -9.61
N ALA A 82 11.88 5.49 -10.50
CA ALA A 82 11.65 4.76 -11.74
C ALA A 82 12.91 4.71 -12.61
N GLU A 83 13.58 5.84 -12.76
CA GLU A 83 14.86 5.94 -13.50
C GLU A 83 15.97 5.13 -12.83
N ARG A 84 16.14 5.31 -11.50
CA ARG A 84 17.24 4.66 -10.75
C ARG A 84 17.17 3.13 -10.80
N TYR A 85 15.98 2.57 -10.66
CA TYR A 85 15.79 1.11 -10.59
C TYR A 85 15.34 0.50 -11.91
N GLY A 86 15.09 1.29 -12.95
CA GLY A 86 14.56 0.79 -14.22
C GLY A 86 13.19 0.13 -14.06
N LEU A 87 12.34 0.66 -13.18
CA LEU A 87 11.01 0.11 -12.90
C LEU A 87 9.92 1.05 -13.38
N GLU A 88 8.74 0.49 -13.61
CA GLU A 88 7.52 1.21 -13.90
C GLU A 88 6.53 1.04 -12.75
N PHE A 89 6.16 2.16 -12.12
CA PHE A 89 5.11 2.15 -11.09
C PHE A 89 3.73 2.04 -11.72
N VAL A 90 2.90 1.14 -11.20
CA VAL A 90 1.50 1.05 -11.61
C VAL A 90 0.72 2.22 -11.04
N ARG A 91 0.23 3.09 -11.92
CA ARG A 91 -0.60 4.23 -11.52
C ARG A 91 -2.04 3.80 -11.32
N VAL A 92 -2.59 4.06 -10.14
CA VAL A 92 -4.00 3.79 -9.83
C VAL A 92 -4.71 5.11 -9.57
N SER A 93 -5.64 5.44 -10.46
CA SER A 93 -6.38 6.72 -10.42
C SER A 93 -7.80 6.52 -9.93
N PRO A 94 -8.41 7.55 -9.31
CA PRO A 94 -9.84 7.59 -9.07
C PRO A 94 -10.65 7.45 -10.36
N LEU A 95 -11.90 7.04 -10.23
CA LEU A 95 -12.81 6.89 -11.38
C LEU A 95 -13.25 8.23 -11.98
N ILE A 96 -13.20 9.30 -11.19
CA ILE A 96 -13.58 10.64 -11.61
C ILE A 96 -12.43 11.63 -11.39
N THR A 97 -12.35 12.64 -12.25
CA THR A 97 -11.39 13.73 -12.13
C THR A 97 -11.74 14.68 -10.97
N PRO A 98 -10.80 15.53 -10.50
CA PRO A 98 -11.13 16.58 -9.54
C PRO A 98 -12.24 17.52 -10.01
N GLU A 99 -12.28 17.84 -11.31
CA GLU A 99 -13.31 18.69 -11.92
C GLU A 99 -14.69 18.01 -11.91
N GLU A 100 -14.75 16.73 -12.24
CA GLU A 100 -15.96 15.93 -12.15
C GLU A 100 -16.44 15.78 -10.71
N GLN A 101 -15.52 15.60 -9.76
CA GLN A 101 -15.84 15.58 -8.32
C GLN A 101 -16.44 16.92 -7.88
N ALA A 102 -15.84 18.05 -8.27
CA ALA A 102 -16.37 19.38 -7.97
C ALA A 102 -17.77 19.59 -8.56
N ALA A 103 -18.00 19.11 -9.77
CA ALA A 103 -19.32 19.20 -10.42
C ALA A 103 -20.40 18.36 -9.72
N GLN A 104 -20.04 17.16 -9.20
CA GLN A 104 -20.97 16.23 -8.56
C GLN A 104 -21.20 16.52 -7.07
N HIS A 105 -20.18 16.97 -6.35
CA HIS A 105 -20.16 17.09 -4.88
C HIS A 105 -19.86 18.48 -4.36
N GLY A 106 -19.62 19.47 -5.23
CA GLY A 106 -19.21 20.82 -4.89
C GLY A 106 -17.70 20.99 -4.78
N GLU A 107 -17.25 22.24 -4.86
CA GLU A 107 -15.84 22.60 -4.75
C GLU A 107 -15.31 22.30 -3.34
N ALA A 108 -14.02 21.98 -3.24
CA ALA A 108 -13.33 21.71 -2.00
C ALA A 108 -14.02 20.66 -1.11
N LEU A 109 -14.48 19.53 -1.70
CA LEU A 109 -15.10 18.42 -0.97
C LEU A 109 -14.22 17.94 0.21
N TRP A 110 -12.91 17.99 0.04
CA TRP A 110 -11.92 17.64 1.07
C TRP A 110 -12.05 18.48 2.35
N SER A 111 -12.57 19.70 2.27
CA SER A 111 -12.80 20.57 3.44
C SER A 111 -14.20 20.41 4.03
N VAL A 112 -15.19 20.08 3.21
CA VAL A 112 -16.61 19.98 3.62
C VAL A 112 -16.94 18.56 4.10
N ASN A 113 -16.49 17.53 3.37
CA ASN A 113 -16.67 16.12 3.71
C ASN A 113 -15.39 15.34 3.37
N PRO A 114 -14.36 15.41 4.25
CA PRO A 114 -13.07 14.78 4.01
C PRO A 114 -13.18 13.24 3.87
N ASN A 115 -14.11 12.59 4.57
CA ASN A 115 -14.30 11.16 4.47
C ASN A 115 -14.79 10.74 3.08
N GLN A 116 -15.74 11.47 2.51
CA GLN A 116 -16.22 11.21 1.16
C GLN A 116 -15.13 11.47 0.12
N CYS A 117 -14.38 12.55 0.26
CA CYS A 117 -13.23 12.84 -0.60
C CYS A 117 -12.18 11.73 -0.53
N CYS A 118 -11.82 11.29 0.67
CA CYS A 118 -10.89 10.18 0.87
C CYS A 118 -11.41 8.88 0.23
N ASN A 119 -12.70 8.59 0.37
CA ASN A 119 -13.30 7.41 -0.25
C ASN A 119 -13.17 7.43 -1.78
N ILE A 120 -13.48 8.55 -2.42
CA ILE A 120 -13.40 8.72 -3.87
C ILE A 120 -11.96 8.67 -4.35
N ARG A 121 -11.04 9.39 -3.67
CA ARG A 121 -9.66 9.59 -4.14
C ARG A 121 -8.71 8.45 -3.74
N LYS A 122 -9.00 7.70 -2.67
CA LYS A 122 -8.09 6.70 -2.10
C LYS A 122 -8.73 5.33 -1.88
N VAL A 123 -9.82 5.25 -1.12
CA VAL A 123 -10.35 3.96 -0.65
C VAL A 123 -10.88 3.12 -1.79
N GLU A 124 -11.68 3.71 -2.67
CA GLU A 124 -12.20 3.00 -3.85
C GLU A 124 -11.07 2.53 -4.78
N PRO A 125 -10.13 3.40 -5.21
CA PRO A 125 -9.00 2.96 -6.03
C PRO A 125 -8.15 1.87 -5.35
N LEU A 126 -7.90 1.98 -4.06
CA LEU A 126 -7.15 0.98 -3.30
C LEU A 126 -7.89 -0.37 -3.26
N THR A 127 -9.18 -0.35 -2.98
CA THR A 127 -10.01 -1.56 -2.99
C THR A 127 -9.98 -2.25 -4.36
N ARG A 128 -10.09 -1.48 -5.42
CA ARG A 128 -10.09 -1.98 -6.79
C ARG A 128 -8.77 -2.64 -7.18
N ILE A 129 -7.64 -2.02 -6.87
CA ILE A 129 -6.33 -2.61 -7.20
C ILE A 129 -6.03 -3.83 -6.31
N LEU A 130 -6.29 -3.77 -5.01
CA LEU A 130 -5.99 -4.86 -4.09
C LEU A 130 -6.83 -6.12 -4.35
N SER A 131 -8.00 -6.00 -4.99
CA SER A 131 -8.82 -7.16 -5.37
C SER A 131 -8.12 -8.10 -6.36
N GLN A 132 -7.05 -7.66 -7.00
CA GLN A 132 -6.26 -8.43 -7.96
C GLN A 132 -5.11 -9.23 -7.30
N TYR A 133 -4.86 -9.04 -6.00
CA TYR A 133 -3.72 -9.61 -5.29
C TYR A 133 -4.14 -10.46 -4.10
N GLU A 134 -3.25 -11.36 -3.66
CA GLU A 134 -3.42 -12.21 -2.48
C GLU A 134 -2.88 -11.55 -1.22
N ALA A 135 -1.88 -10.71 -1.37
CA ALA A 135 -1.21 -10.00 -0.30
C ALA A 135 -0.69 -8.64 -0.77
N TRP A 136 -0.40 -7.78 0.19
CA TRP A 136 0.22 -6.49 -0.09
C TRP A 136 1.20 -6.08 1.01
N ILE A 137 2.17 -5.28 0.62
CA ILE A 137 3.19 -4.70 1.52
C ILE A 137 2.84 -3.24 1.75
N THR A 138 3.00 -2.78 2.98
CA THR A 138 2.79 -1.39 3.39
C THR A 138 3.98 -0.88 4.20
N GLY A 139 4.27 0.42 4.08
CA GLY A 139 5.32 1.09 4.84
C GLY A 139 4.86 1.66 6.18
N ILE A 140 4.12 0.89 6.97
CA ILE A 140 3.60 1.32 8.27
C ILE A 140 4.67 1.16 9.36
N ARG A 141 4.87 2.21 10.15
CA ARG A 141 5.66 2.17 11.38
C ARG A 141 4.79 2.36 12.62
N ARG A 142 5.13 1.66 13.70
CA ARG A 142 4.38 1.71 14.97
C ARG A 142 4.40 3.09 15.64
N ASP A 143 5.45 3.86 15.40
CA ASP A 143 5.64 5.20 15.97
C ASP A 143 4.96 6.33 15.18
N GLN A 144 4.37 6.03 14.04
CA GLN A 144 3.71 7.05 13.19
C GLN A 144 2.42 7.59 13.80
N ALA A 145 1.66 6.75 14.51
CA ALA A 145 0.38 7.12 15.11
C ALA A 145 0.00 6.13 16.22
N PRO A 146 -0.77 6.55 17.24
CA PRO A 146 -1.26 5.65 18.30
C PRO A 146 -2.04 4.44 17.75
N THR A 147 -2.79 4.62 16.67
CA THR A 147 -3.56 3.55 16.01
C THR A 147 -2.68 2.48 15.36
N ARG A 148 -1.39 2.76 15.17
CA ARG A 148 -0.40 1.85 14.57
C ARG A 148 0.54 1.20 15.58
N ALA A 149 0.45 1.56 16.87
CA ALA A 149 1.36 1.10 17.92
C ALA A 149 1.41 -0.43 18.07
N ASN A 150 0.32 -1.12 17.77
CA ASN A 150 0.20 -2.58 17.88
C ASN A 150 0.22 -3.30 16.53
N ALA A 151 0.60 -2.63 15.45
CA ALA A 151 0.71 -3.25 14.12
C ALA A 151 1.69 -4.43 14.15
N LYS A 152 1.28 -5.54 13.56
CA LYS A 152 2.13 -6.73 13.37
C LYS A 152 2.82 -6.67 12.03
N LYS A 153 3.92 -7.42 11.89
CA LYS A 153 4.64 -7.53 10.61
C LYS A 153 3.88 -8.34 9.56
N ILE A 154 2.91 -9.13 10.00
CA ILE A 154 1.91 -9.77 9.15
C ILE A 154 0.54 -9.71 9.83
N GLU A 155 -0.48 -9.35 9.07
CA GLU A 155 -1.88 -9.29 9.54
C GLU A 155 -2.82 -9.75 8.43
N TYR A 156 -4.00 -10.24 8.79
CA TYR A 156 -5.10 -10.35 7.84
C TYR A 156 -5.85 -9.02 7.80
N ASP A 157 -5.88 -8.40 6.63
CA ASP A 157 -6.60 -7.15 6.43
C ASP A 157 -8.06 -7.45 6.11
N THR A 158 -8.92 -7.35 7.13
CA THR A 158 -10.34 -7.63 7.00
C THR A 158 -11.07 -6.62 6.12
N LYS A 159 -10.55 -5.40 6.02
CA LYS A 159 -11.15 -4.33 5.20
C LYS A 159 -11.03 -4.64 3.71
N PHE A 160 -9.88 -5.14 3.28
CA PHE A 160 -9.60 -5.43 1.87
C PHE A 160 -9.61 -6.93 1.53
N GLY A 161 -9.66 -7.80 2.55
CA GLY A 161 -9.80 -9.23 2.36
C GLY A 161 -8.54 -9.96 1.89
N LEU A 162 -7.34 -9.47 2.27
CA LEU A 162 -6.06 -10.08 1.90
C LEU A 162 -5.04 -9.97 3.02
N VAL A 163 -3.90 -10.65 2.87
CA VAL A 163 -2.81 -10.60 3.84
C VAL A 163 -2.02 -9.29 3.66
N LYS A 164 -1.67 -8.67 4.79
CA LYS A 164 -0.90 -7.42 4.83
C LYS A 164 0.42 -7.63 5.58
N PHE A 165 1.49 -7.16 4.98
CA PHE A 165 2.83 -7.08 5.56
C PHE A 165 3.24 -5.64 5.82
#